data_2d4a5582a57025a08173d3c77e26b25a
#
_entry.id   2d4a5582a57025a08173d3c77e26b25a
#
_cell.length_a   1.000
_cell.length_b   1.000
_cell.length_c   1.000
_cell.angle_alpha   90.00
_cell.angle_beta   90.00
_cell.angle_gamma   90.00
#
_symmetry.space_group_name_H-M   'P 1'
#
loop_
_entity.id
_entity.type
_entity.pdbx_description
1 polymer ?
#
loop_
_entity_poly.entity_id
_entity_poly.type
_entity_poly.pdbx_seq_one_letter_code
_entity_poly.pdbx_strand_id
1 'polypeptide(L)'
;MLLDIHTHRNAAVPGECIFNVEPAWFEPVEGCYYSVGIHPWKVLEAGPEDWTTLEKAVCHPSVLAIGEAGLDRLGPADILLQKEVFIRQILLSESVGKPLVIHCVKAFNELIELKKKYRPQMPWVVHGFRNNLHIACRLMQENIYFSLGERYQPDVLRHVPLECLLAETDESTQDIRMVIGRMAETKNVEVSFLCDRIDENARKSFFGNKSCFFR
;
A
#
# COMPACT_ATOMS: atom_id res chain seq x y z
N MET A 1 -16.97 -5.92 -1.54
CA MET A 1 -16.28 -4.62 -1.73
C MET A 1 -14.88 -4.75 -1.16
N LEU A 2 -13.87 -4.29 -1.88
CA LEU A 2 -12.49 -4.24 -1.35
C LEU A 2 -12.29 -2.91 -0.62
N LEU A 3 -12.45 -2.90 0.70
CA LEU A 3 -12.42 -1.69 1.51
C LEU A 3 -11.13 -1.54 2.32
N ASP A 4 -10.49 -2.65 2.69
CA ASP A 4 -9.29 -2.69 3.52
C ASP A 4 -8.08 -3.09 2.66
N ILE A 5 -7.27 -2.10 2.24
CA ILE A 5 -6.19 -2.38 1.30
C ILE A 5 -4.89 -2.84 1.99
N HIS A 6 -4.84 -2.81 3.30
CA HIS A 6 -3.68 -3.24 4.07
C HIS A 6 -4.06 -3.65 5.48
N THR A 7 -3.87 -4.93 5.79
CA THR A 7 -4.11 -5.48 7.12
C THR A 7 -3.13 -6.60 7.46
N HIS A 8 -2.75 -6.69 8.75
CA HIS A 8 -1.96 -7.81 9.30
C HIS A 8 -2.82 -8.85 10.01
N ARG A 9 -4.13 -8.70 10.00
CA ARG A 9 -5.06 -9.55 10.75
C ARG A 9 -5.34 -10.84 10.01
N ASN A 10 -5.13 -11.96 10.68
CA ASN A 10 -5.30 -13.32 10.17
C ASN A 10 -6.78 -13.73 9.89
N ALA A 11 -7.73 -12.86 10.18
CA ALA A 11 -9.15 -13.06 9.90
C ALA A 11 -9.55 -12.38 8.58
N ALA A 12 -8.78 -12.63 7.53
CA ALA A 12 -9.07 -12.10 6.20
C ALA A 12 -10.44 -12.59 5.72
N VAL A 13 -11.35 -11.66 5.49
CA VAL A 13 -12.62 -11.96 4.83
C VAL A 13 -12.34 -12.02 3.32
N PRO A 14 -12.60 -13.15 2.65
CA PRO A 14 -12.34 -13.30 1.23
C PRO A 14 -12.93 -12.15 0.41
N GLY A 15 -12.10 -11.50 -0.41
CA GLY A 15 -12.50 -10.43 -1.30
C GLY A 15 -12.73 -9.04 -0.66
N GLU A 16 -12.63 -8.90 0.66
CA GLU A 16 -12.86 -7.61 1.35
C GLU A 16 -11.56 -6.89 1.77
N CYS A 17 -10.44 -7.60 1.86
CA CYS A 17 -9.15 -7.02 2.27
C CYS A 17 -7.96 -7.53 1.45
N ILE A 18 -6.85 -6.80 1.52
CA ILE A 18 -5.53 -7.23 1.09
C ILE A 18 -4.70 -7.51 2.34
N PHE A 19 -4.37 -8.78 2.54
CA PHE A 19 -3.60 -9.25 3.68
C PHE A 19 -2.10 -9.11 3.40
N ASN A 20 -1.37 -8.40 4.28
CA ASN A 20 0.07 -8.25 4.15
C ASN A 20 0.81 -9.44 4.78
N VAL A 21 1.72 -10.05 4.03
CA VAL A 21 2.53 -11.18 4.49
C VAL A 21 3.98 -11.05 4.03
N GLU A 22 4.90 -11.51 4.86
CA GLU A 22 6.30 -11.67 4.45
C GLU A 22 6.42 -12.77 3.38
N PRO A 23 7.39 -12.69 2.45
CA PRO A 23 7.55 -13.67 1.38
C PRO A 23 7.60 -15.13 1.86
N ALA A 24 8.31 -15.38 2.96
CA ALA A 24 8.47 -16.72 3.54
C ALA A 24 7.17 -17.33 4.12
N TRP A 25 6.17 -16.48 4.42
CA TRP A 25 4.91 -16.89 5.02
C TRP A 25 3.73 -16.84 4.04
N PHE A 26 4.01 -16.63 2.76
CA PHE A 26 2.97 -16.57 1.75
C PHE A 26 2.39 -17.96 1.46
N GLU A 27 1.22 -18.21 1.99
CA GLU A 27 0.37 -19.37 1.73
C GLU A 27 -1.00 -18.91 1.22
N PRO A 28 -1.27 -19.01 -0.09
CA PRO A 28 -2.51 -18.48 -0.65
C PRO A 28 -3.74 -19.25 -0.23
N VAL A 29 -4.74 -18.56 0.27
CA VAL A 29 -6.07 -19.08 0.56
C VAL A 29 -7.04 -18.65 -0.55
N GLU A 30 -7.92 -19.55 -0.97
CA GLU A 30 -8.89 -19.27 -2.03
C GLU A 30 -9.77 -18.06 -1.70
N GLY A 31 -9.91 -17.14 -2.65
CA GLY A 31 -10.70 -15.91 -2.52
C GLY A 31 -10.03 -14.79 -1.71
N CYS A 32 -8.86 -15.02 -1.10
CA CYS A 32 -8.14 -13.99 -0.36
C CYS A 32 -7.12 -13.27 -1.26
N TYR A 33 -6.87 -11.99 -0.95
CA TYR A 33 -5.89 -11.15 -1.64
C TYR A 33 -4.73 -10.80 -0.72
N TYR A 34 -3.54 -10.61 -1.31
CA TYR A 34 -2.30 -10.41 -0.57
C TYR A 34 -1.47 -9.26 -1.15
N SER A 35 -0.71 -8.60 -0.26
CA SER A 35 0.50 -7.88 -0.60
C SER A 35 1.70 -8.63 -0.03
N VAL A 36 2.78 -8.75 -0.81
CA VAL A 36 3.99 -9.47 -0.42
C VAL A 36 5.20 -8.60 -0.74
N GLY A 37 6.06 -8.37 0.24
CA GLY A 37 7.23 -7.50 0.08
C GLY A 37 8.27 -7.67 1.18
N ILE A 38 9.37 -6.93 1.05
CA ILE A 38 10.44 -6.84 2.06
C ILE A 38 10.30 -5.52 2.77
N HIS A 39 9.82 -5.56 4.02
CA HIS A 39 9.65 -4.40 4.87
C HIS A 39 10.99 -3.72 5.19
N PRO A 40 11.09 -2.38 5.32
CA PRO A 40 12.34 -1.68 5.62
C PRO A 40 13.02 -2.14 6.92
N TRP A 41 12.29 -2.68 7.88
CA TRP A 41 12.87 -3.23 9.11
C TRP A 41 13.53 -4.61 8.91
N LYS A 42 13.21 -5.31 7.83
CA LYS A 42 13.72 -6.64 7.49
C LYS A 42 14.90 -6.62 6.50
N VAL A 43 15.32 -5.44 6.07
CA VAL A 43 16.35 -5.24 5.05
C VAL A 43 17.69 -5.88 5.43
N LEU A 44 18.08 -5.86 6.73
CA LEU A 44 19.31 -6.49 7.22
C LEU A 44 19.26 -8.02 7.21
N GLU A 45 18.08 -8.60 7.26
CA GLU A 45 17.85 -10.04 7.29
C GLU A 45 17.62 -10.61 5.88
N ALA A 46 17.23 -9.75 4.92
CA ALA A 46 16.84 -10.15 3.57
C ALA A 46 18.02 -10.69 2.75
N GLY A 47 18.03 -11.98 2.51
CA GLY A 47 19.02 -12.69 1.71
C GLY A 47 18.53 -13.07 0.30
N PRO A 48 19.35 -13.76 -0.49
CA PRO A 48 18.99 -14.22 -1.84
C PRO A 48 17.74 -15.10 -1.88
N GLU A 49 17.48 -15.88 -0.83
CA GLU A 49 16.32 -16.78 -0.73
C GLU A 49 15.02 -15.97 -0.59
N ASP A 50 15.03 -14.88 0.21
CA ASP A 50 13.86 -14.01 0.37
C ASP A 50 13.46 -13.35 -0.94
N TRP A 51 14.45 -12.93 -1.73
CA TRP A 51 14.21 -12.36 -3.06
C TRP A 51 13.64 -13.42 -4.02
N THR A 52 14.18 -14.62 -4.03
CA THR A 52 13.67 -15.72 -4.86
C THR A 52 12.22 -16.06 -4.48
N THR A 53 11.92 -16.05 -3.20
CA THR A 53 10.58 -16.33 -2.67
C THR A 53 9.61 -15.20 -3.01
N LEU A 54 10.04 -13.94 -2.85
CA LEU A 54 9.26 -12.77 -3.25
C LEU A 54 8.93 -12.80 -4.75
N GLU A 55 9.95 -13.01 -5.61
CA GLU A 55 9.78 -13.07 -7.06
C GLU A 55 8.81 -14.19 -7.50
N LYS A 56 8.79 -15.30 -6.80
CA LYS A 56 7.80 -16.38 -7.01
C LYS A 56 6.40 -15.98 -6.52
N ALA A 57 6.31 -15.44 -5.30
CA ALA A 57 5.03 -15.08 -4.68
C ALA A 57 4.29 -14.03 -5.49
N VAL A 58 4.98 -13.00 -5.99
CA VAL A 58 4.35 -11.91 -6.76
C VAL A 58 3.80 -12.37 -8.12
N CYS A 59 4.20 -13.54 -8.62
CA CYS A 59 3.59 -14.14 -9.81
C CYS A 59 2.23 -14.78 -9.53
N HIS A 60 1.89 -15.05 -8.26
CA HIS A 60 0.60 -15.64 -7.92
C HIS A 60 -0.56 -14.64 -8.15
N PRO A 61 -1.70 -15.09 -8.73
CA PRO A 61 -2.81 -14.19 -9.06
C PRO A 61 -3.49 -13.57 -7.85
N SER A 62 -3.43 -14.17 -6.67
CA SER A 62 -3.97 -13.62 -5.43
C SER A 62 -3.09 -12.52 -4.81
N VAL A 63 -1.82 -12.41 -5.21
CA VAL A 63 -0.97 -11.28 -4.80
C VAL A 63 -1.31 -10.09 -5.68
N LEU A 64 -1.90 -9.05 -5.10
CA LEU A 64 -2.35 -7.86 -5.82
C LEU A 64 -1.32 -6.73 -5.81
N ALA A 65 -0.39 -6.73 -4.84
CA ALA A 65 0.59 -5.66 -4.69
C ALA A 65 1.93 -6.19 -4.19
N ILE A 66 3.00 -5.45 -4.45
CA ILE A 66 4.26 -5.60 -3.73
C ILE A 66 4.21 -4.69 -2.50
N GLY A 67 4.40 -5.26 -1.34
CA GLY A 67 4.34 -4.56 -0.05
C GLY A 67 4.17 -5.54 1.12
N GLU A 68 4.47 -5.08 2.27
CA GLU A 68 4.85 -3.75 2.67
C GLU A 68 6.32 -3.50 2.31
N ALA A 69 6.59 -2.45 1.55
CA ALA A 69 7.92 -2.08 1.09
C ALA A 69 8.14 -0.57 1.32
N GLY A 70 9.38 -0.12 1.43
CA GLY A 70 9.57 1.33 1.58
C GLY A 70 10.76 1.76 2.41
N LEU A 71 10.57 2.85 3.17
CA LEU A 71 11.63 3.56 3.88
C LEU A 71 11.21 3.97 5.30
N ASP A 72 12.02 3.65 6.28
CA ASP A 72 11.81 4.05 7.67
C ASP A 72 13.11 4.50 8.33
N ARG A 73 13.22 5.81 8.61
CA ARG A 73 14.40 6.37 9.31
C ARG A 73 14.48 5.99 10.79
N LEU A 74 13.44 5.38 11.34
CA LEU A 74 13.43 4.84 12.70
C LEU A 74 13.73 3.34 12.74
N GLY A 75 13.81 2.69 11.56
CA GLY A 75 14.14 1.28 11.42
C GLY A 75 15.62 0.99 11.68
N PRO A 76 15.98 -0.30 11.82
CA PRO A 76 17.33 -0.71 12.21
C PRO A 76 18.38 -0.56 11.10
N ALA A 77 17.99 -0.56 9.85
CA ALA A 77 18.88 -0.49 8.70
C ALA A 77 19.19 0.97 8.30
N ASP A 78 20.39 1.21 7.79
CA ASP A 78 20.74 2.50 7.18
C ASP A 78 19.81 2.82 5.99
N ILE A 79 19.51 4.11 5.81
CA ILE A 79 18.57 4.56 4.77
C ILE A 79 19.09 4.29 3.36
N LEU A 80 20.40 4.20 3.12
CA LEU A 80 20.96 3.88 1.81
C LEU A 80 20.67 2.42 1.46
N LEU A 81 20.87 1.51 2.40
CA LEU A 81 20.54 0.09 2.21
C LEU A 81 19.03 -0.12 2.02
N GLN A 82 18.19 0.57 2.81
CA GLN A 82 16.74 0.54 2.60
C GLN A 82 16.37 1.02 1.19
N LYS A 83 17.01 2.10 0.70
CA LYS A 83 16.80 2.60 -0.66
C LYS A 83 17.16 1.55 -1.72
N GLU A 84 18.28 0.85 -1.58
CA GLU A 84 18.68 -0.22 -2.51
C GLU A 84 17.62 -1.32 -2.61
N VAL A 85 17.17 -1.82 -1.45
CA VAL A 85 16.12 -2.85 -1.37
C VAL A 85 14.79 -2.33 -1.92
N PHE A 86 14.41 -1.09 -1.60
CA PHE A 86 13.17 -0.50 -2.10
C PHE A 86 13.21 -0.28 -3.62
N ILE A 87 14.34 0.19 -4.17
CA ILE A 87 14.53 0.33 -5.62
C ILE A 87 14.35 -1.01 -6.34
N ARG A 88 14.90 -2.10 -5.81
CA ARG A 88 14.68 -3.42 -6.39
C ARG A 88 13.20 -3.81 -6.40
N GLN A 89 12.46 -3.48 -5.36
CA GLN A 89 11.01 -3.72 -5.30
C GLN A 89 10.21 -2.80 -6.24
N ILE A 90 10.65 -1.54 -6.45
CA ILE A 90 10.09 -0.66 -7.47
C ILE A 90 10.23 -1.29 -8.87
N LEU A 91 11.43 -1.78 -9.21
CA LEU A 91 11.69 -2.42 -10.50
C LEU A 91 10.89 -3.72 -10.66
N LEU A 92 10.78 -4.50 -9.60
CA LEU A 92 9.95 -5.70 -9.59
C LEU A 92 8.47 -5.36 -9.81
N SER A 93 7.94 -4.33 -9.13
CA SER A 93 6.57 -3.81 -9.30
C SER A 93 6.27 -3.51 -10.77
N GLU A 94 7.15 -2.77 -11.43
CA GLU A 94 7.02 -2.45 -12.85
C GLU A 94 7.06 -3.69 -13.75
N SER A 95 7.97 -4.64 -13.45
CA SER A 95 8.15 -5.85 -14.26
C SER A 95 6.96 -6.81 -14.20
N VAL A 96 6.28 -6.88 -13.05
CA VAL A 96 5.12 -7.78 -12.86
C VAL A 96 3.77 -7.06 -13.01
N GLY A 97 3.80 -5.73 -13.21
CA GLY A 97 2.59 -4.92 -13.39
C GLY A 97 1.72 -4.85 -12.13
N LYS A 98 2.32 -4.77 -10.95
CA LYS A 98 1.59 -4.71 -9.66
C LYS A 98 1.95 -3.44 -8.89
N PRO A 99 0.97 -2.78 -8.23
CA PRO A 99 1.19 -1.58 -7.43
C PRO A 99 2.10 -1.84 -6.22
N LEU A 100 2.60 -0.74 -5.63
CA LEU A 100 3.33 -0.77 -4.36
C LEU A 100 2.44 -0.30 -3.21
N VAL A 101 2.42 -1.07 -2.12
CA VAL A 101 1.96 -0.64 -0.79
C VAL A 101 3.20 -0.24 0.01
N ILE A 102 3.27 1.06 0.36
CA ILE A 102 4.51 1.70 0.78
C ILE A 102 4.44 2.14 2.23
N HIS A 103 5.34 1.59 3.03
CA HIS A 103 5.70 2.08 4.35
C HIS A 103 6.63 3.30 4.23
N CYS A 104 6.27 4.42 4.84
CA CYS A 104 7.14 5.59 4.81
C CYS A 104 7.12 6.36 6.14
N VAL A 105 8.22 6.27 6.89
CA VAL A 105 8.39 6.99 8.16
C VAL A 105 9.61 7.90 8.10
N LYS A 106 9.38 9.22 8.26
CA LYS A 106 10.42 10.28 8.24
C LYS A 106 11.34 10.28 7.00
N ALA A 107 10.92 9.65 5.88
CA ALA A 107 11.67 9.50 4.63
C ALA A 107 10.91 9.96 3.38
N PHE A 108 9.94 10.87 3.54
CA PHE A 108 9.07 11.30 2.43
C PHE A 108 9.81 12.07 1.33
N ASN A 109 10.91 12.76 1.65
CA ASN A 109 11.72 13.42 0.63
C ASN A 109 12.37 12.39 -0.29
N GLU A 110 12.97 11.36 0.29
CA GLU A 110 13.58 10.25 -0.43
C GLU A 110 12.55 9.49 -1.27
N LEU A 111 11.35 9.27 -0.73
CA LEU A 111 10.26 8.64 -1.46
C LEU A 111 9.87 9.45 -2.71
N ILE A 112 9.71 10.77 -2.57
CA ILE A 112 9.39 11.68 -3.69
C ILE A 112 10.54 11.72 -4.72
N GLU A 113 11.79 11.76 -4.27
CA GLU A 113 12.96 11.69 -5.15
C GLU A 113 12.98 10.40 -5.98
N LEU A 114 12.70 9.25 -5.36
CA LEU A 114 12.61 7.97 -6.05
C LEU A 114 11.45 7.95 -7.04
N LYS A 115 10.26 8.46 -6.67
CA LYS A 115 9.10 8.56 -7.57
C LYS A 115 9.45 9.37 -8.83
N LYS A 116 10.10 10.53 -8.65
CA LYS A 116 10.53 11.38 -9.77
C LYS A 116 11.61 10.74 -10.63
N LYS A 117 12.57 10.05 -10.01
CA LYS A 117 13.69 9.42 -10.70
C LYS A 117 13.24 8.24 -11.55
N TYR A 118 12.43 7.33 -10.99
CA TYR A 118 12.04 6.09 -11.65
C TYR A 118 10.78 6.23 -12.50
N ARG A 119 9.95 7.26 -12.26
CA ARG A 119 8.71 7.54 -13.02
C ARG A 119 7.84 6.29 -13.23
N PRO A 120 7.54 5.54 -12.16
CA PRO A 120 6.84 4.27 -12.26
C PRO A 120 5.44 4.46 -12.86
N GLN A 121 5.02 3.48 -13.66
CA GLN A 121 3.67 3.41 -14.22
C GLN A 121 2.69 2.77 -13.25
N MET A 122 3.18 1.86 -12.39
CA MET A 122 2.35 1.22 -11.40
C MET A 122 1.97 2.18 -10.27
N PRO A 123 0.74 2.08 -9.73
CA PRO A 123 0.30 2.90 -8.61
C PRO A 123 1.19 2.74 -7.39
N TRP A 124 1.47 3.86 -6.72
CA TRP A 124 2.10 3.90 -5.41
C TRP A 124 1.04 4.28 -4.39
N VAL A 125 0.89 3.47 -3.35
CA VAL A 125 -0.03 3.70 -2.23
C VAL A 125 0.80 3.84 -0.96
N VAL A 126 0.84 5.02 -0.39
CA VAL A 126 1.41 5.19 0.96
C VAL A 126 0.35 4.76 1.97
N HIS A 127 0.65 3.66 2.69
CA HIS A 127 -0.22 3.18 3.74
C HIS A 127 0.07 3.88 5.08
N GLY A 128 -0.86 3.80 6.03
CA GLY A 128 -0.69 4.32 7.38
C GLY A 128 -0.37 5.81 7.46
N PHE A 129 -0.78 6.62 6.47
CA PHE A 129 -0.33 8.01 6.41
C PHE A 129 -0.86 8.84 7.57
N ARG A 130 0.06 9.35 8.40
CA ARG A 130 -0.23 10.13 9.63
C ARG A 130 0.53 11.46 9.68
N ASN A 131 1.14 11.88 8.56
CA ASN A 131 1.92 13.10 8.52
C ASN A 131 1.02 14.34 8.28
N ASN A 132 1.63 15.53 8.20
CA ASN A 132 0.94 16.80 8.04
C ASN A 132 0.51 17.06 6.58
N LEU A 133 -0.32 18.09 6.42
CA LEU A 133 -0.86 18.48 5.13
C LEU A 133 0.23 18.90 4.12
N HIS A 134 1.33 19.52 4.56
CA HIS A 134 2.41 19.92 3.66
C HIS A 134 3.03 18.70 2.94
N ILE A 135 3.29 17.64 3.67
CA ILE A 135 3.80 16.39 3.08
C ILE A 135 2.73 15.74 2.18
N ALA A 136 1.46 15.72 2.64
CA ALA A 136 0.36 15.20 1.83
C ALA A 136 0.25 15.91 0.47
N CYS A 137 0.31 17.25 0.45
CA CYS A 137 0.28 18.03 -0.78
C CYS A 137 1.41 17.67 -1.76
N ARG A 138 2.62 17.45 -1.24
CA ARG A 138 3.75 17.04 -2.07
C ARG A 138 3.57 15.64 -2.66
N LEU A 139 3.01 14.70 -1.90
CA LEU A 139 2.71 13.35 -2.39
C LEU A 139 1.58 13.36 -3.42
N MET A 140 0.54 14.19 -3.23
CA MET A 140 -0.53 14.38 -4.22
C MET A 140 -0.01 14.89 -5.57
N GLN A 141 0.96 15.80 -5.57
CA GLN A 141 1.62 16.29 -6.80
C GLN A 141 2.32 15.17 -7.61
N GLU A 142 2.71 14.09 -6.93
CA GLU A 142 3.34 12.92 -7.55
C GLU A 142 2.33 11.80 -7.86
N ASN A 143 1.02 12.07 -7.78
CA ASN A 143 -0.05 11.09 -8.02
C ASN A 143 0.09 9.83 -7.14
N ILE A 144 0.42 10.01 -5.86
CA ILE A 144 0.50 8.94 -4.88
C ILE A 144 -0.85 8.81 -4.18
N TYR A 145 -1.35 7.59 -4.04
CA TYR A 145 -2.56 7.27 -3.29
C TYR A 145 -2.28 7.24 -1.80
N PHE A 146 -3.31 7.53 -1.01
CA PHE A 146 -3.25 7.52 0.45
C PHE A 146 -4.15 6.43 1.00
N SER A 147 -3.60 5.50 1.75
CA SER A 147 -4.37 4.62 2.60
C SER A 147 -4.35 5.13 4.03
N LEU A 148 -5.54 5.36 4.57
CA LEU A 148 -5.73 5.96 5.88
C LEU A 148 -6.39 4.95 6.83
N GLY A 149 -5.72 4.73 7.97
CA GLY A 149 -6.24 3.92 9.06
C GLY A 149 -6.89 4.76 10.16
N GLU A 150 -7.20 4.15 11.30
CA GLU A 150 -7.92 4.78 12.43
C GLU A 150 -7.28 6.07 12.98
N ARG A 151 -5.97 6.25 12.78
CA ARG A 151 -5.17 7.37 13.34
C ARG A 151 -4.86 8.46 12.31
N TYR A 152 -5.72 8.60 11.29
CA TYR A 152 -5.51 9.65 10.28
C TYR A 152 -5.57 11.06 10.87
N GLN A 153 -4.97 12.02 10.17
CA GLN A 153 -5.05 13.44 10.50
C GLN A 153 -6.28 14.06 9.81
N PRO A 154 -7.28 14.61 10.56
CA PRO A 154 -8.50 15.14 9.95
C PRO A 154 -8.27 16.22 8.90
N ASP A 155 -7.30 17.11 9.13
CA ASP A 155 -6.98 18.16 8.15
C ASP A 155 -6.43 17.59 6.85
N VAL A 156 -5.62 16.54 6.92
CA VAL A 156 -5.13 15.83 5.74
C VAL A 156 -6.29 15.18 5.01
N LEU A 157 -7.13 14.42 5.71
CA LEU A 157 -8.27 13.74 5.09
C LEU A 157 -9.20 14.74 4.38
N ARG A 158 -9.48 15.91 4.94
CA ARG A 158 -10.30 16.93 4.27
C ARG A 158 -9.73 17.38 2.92
N HIS A 159 -8.40 17.40 2.79
CA HIS A 159 -7.73 17.89 1.58
C HIS A 159 -7.36 16.79 0.57
N VAL A 160 -7.24 15.52 1.00
CA VAL A 160 -6.98 14.40 0.09
C VAL A 160 -8.17 14.24 -0.87
N PRO A 161 -7.96 14.29 -2.19
CA PRO A 161 -9.02 14.06 -3.16
C PRO A 161 -9.63 12.66 -3.01
N LEU A 162 -10.94 12.54 -3.21
CA LEU A 162 -11.62 11.25 -3.10
C LEU A 162 -11.05 10.19 -4.06
N GLU A 163 -10.53 10.62 -5.21
CA GLU A 163 -9.93 9.76 -6.24
C GLU A 163 -8.59 9.14 -5.84
N CYS A 164 -7.94 9.69 -4.80
CA CYS A 164 -6.66 9.20 -4.27
C CYS A 164 -6.79 8.53 -2.90
N LEU A 165 -8.03 8.41 -2.39
CA LEU A 165 -8.30 7.96 -1.04
C LEU A 165 -8.59 6.46 -0.99
N LEU A 166 -7.89 5.77 -0.10
CA LEU A 166 -8.07 4.37 0.27
C LEU A 166 -8.17 4.27 1.79
N ALA A 167 -8.58 3.13 2.29
CA ALA A 167 -8.69 2.87 3.72
C ALA A 167 -8.03 1.55 4.11
N GLU A 168 -7.66 1.43 5.37
CA GLU A 168 -6.99 0.25 5.92
C GLU A 168 -7.28 0.06 7.39
N THR A 169 -7.05 -1.15 7.88
CA THR A 169 -7.00 -1.42 9.32
C THR A 169 -5.58 -1.53 9.87
N ASP A 170 -4.60 -1.93 9.05
CA ASP A 170 -3.23 -2.16 9.47
C ASP A 170 -3.19 -3.19 10.65
N GLU A 171 -2.69 -2.80 11.81
CA GLU A 171 -2.71 -3.60 13.05
C GLU A 171 -3.96 -3.34 13.92
N SER A 172 -4.84 -2.42 13.53
CA SER A 172 -6.03 -2.06 14.32
C SER A 172 -7.01 -3.22 14.42
N THR A 173 -7.63 -3.37 15.61
CA THR A 173 -8.71 -4.33 15.82
C THR A 173 -10.09 -3.81 15.41
N GLN A 174 -10.18 -2.55 14.97
CA GLN A 174 -11.44 -1.95 14.54
C GLN A 174 -11.91 -2.56 13.21
N ASP A 175 -13.23 -2.59 13.02
CA ASP A 175 -13.82 -2.91 11.73
C ASP A 175 -13.51 -1.78 10.72
N ILE A 176 -13.16 -2.14 9.50
CA ILE A 176 -12.87 -1.19 8.44
C ILE A 176 -14.04 -0.24 8.17
N ARG A 177 -15.28 -0.72 8.31
CA ARG A 177 -16.48 0.11 8.12
C ARG A 177 -16.60 1.20 9.19
N MET A 178 -16.10 0.94 10.42
CA MET A 178 -16.03 1.95 11.48
C MET A 178 -14.98 3.02 11.17
N VAL A 179 -13.84 2.63 10.60
CA VAL A 179 -12.80 3.56 10.13
C VAL A 179 -13.38 4.46 9.03
N ILE A 180 -14.01 3.86 8.01
CA ILE A 180 -14.62 4.59 6.89
C ILE A 180 -15.77 5.47 7.36
N GLY A 181 -16.58 5.03 8.33
CA GLY A 181 -17.65 5.84 8.92
C GLY A 181 -17.13 7.17 9.50
N ARG A 182 -16.05 7.12 10.29
CA ARG A 182 -15.39 8.34 10.82
C ARG A 182 -14.75 9.19 9.73
N MET A 183 -14.21 8.56 8.68
CA MET A 183 -13.69 9.29 7.52
C MET A 183 -14.80 10.01 6.77
N ALA A 184 -15.98 9.40 6.60
CA ALA A 184 -17.15 10.00 5.97
C ALA A 184 -17.67 11.22 6.75
N GLU A 185 -17.74 11.12 8.07
CA GLU A 185 -18.06 12.27 8.96
C GLU A 185 -17.06 13.41 8.75
N THR A 186 -15.75 13.12 8.75
CA THR A 186 -14.71 14.13 8.55
C THR A 186 -14.77 14.81 7.18
N LYS A 187 -15.13 14.05 6.14
CA LYS A 187 -15.32 14.50 4.76
C LYS A 187 -16.68 15.17 4.53
N ASN A 188 -17.61 15.04 5.48
CA ASN A 188 -19.01 15.48 5.35
C ASN A 188 -19.70 14.87 4.13
N VAL A 189 -19.60 13.55 3.97
CA VAL A 189 -20.25 12.77 2.91
C VAL A 189 -20.97 11.56 3.50
N GLU A 190 -21.89 10.96 2.75
CA GLU A 190 -22.55 9.72 3.14
C GLU A 190 -21.57 8.54 3.18
N VAL A 191 -21.73 7.65 4.18
CA VAL A 191 -20.86 6.50 4.38
C VAL A 191 -20.87 5.56 3.18
N SER A 192 -22.07 5.28 2.63
CA SER A 192 -22.22 4.44 1.44
C SER A 192 -21.48 4.99 0.24
N PHE A 193 -21.60 6.29 0.00
CA PHE A 193 -20.86 6.98 -1.07
C PHE A 193 -19.36 6.85 -0.90
N LEU A 194 -18.84 7.00 0.34
CA LEU A 194 -17.40 6.87 0.58
C LEU A 194 -16.93 5.42 0.41
N CYS A 195 -17.71 4.42 0.86
CA CYS A 195 -17.41 3.02 0.62
C CYS A 195 -17.33 2.69 -0.87
N ASP A 196 -18.29 3.14 -1.67
CA ASP A 196 -18.28 2.93 -3.13
C ASP A 196 -17.05 3.56 -3.77
N ARG A 197 -16.69 4.77 -3.35
CA ARG A 197 -15.50 5.47 -3.86
C ARG A 197 -14.21 4.77 -3.50
N ILE A 198 -14.06 4.27 -2.25
CA ILE A 198 -12.89 3.51 -1.81
C ILE A 198 -12.79 2.18 -2.57
N ASP A 199 -13.90 1.43 -2.75
CA ASP A 199 -13.91 0.20 -3.54
C ASP A 199 -13.50 0.47 -5.01
N GLU A 200 -14.02 1.53 -5.62
CA GLU A 200 -13.66 1.93 -6.98
C GLU A 200 -12.15 2.25 -7.11
N ASN A 201 -11.61 3.04 -6.17
CA ASN A 201 -10.19 3.38 -6.15
C ASN A 201 -9.32 2.13 -5.93
N ALA A 202 -9.72 1.24 -5.01
CA ALA A 202 -9.02 -0.01 -4.76
C ALA A 202 -9.02 -0.90 -6.01
N ARG A 203 -10.18 -1.07 -6.68
CA ARG A 203 -10.28 -1.83 -7.92
C ARG A 203 -9.43 -1.24 -9.03
N LYS A 204 -9.44 0.08 -9.21
CA LYS A 204 -8.61 0.78 -10.19
C LYS A 204 -7.13 0.58 -9.92
N SER A 205 -6.70 0.70 -8.65
CA SER A 205 -5.30 0.60 -8.27
C SER A 205 -4.77 -0.83 -8.34
N PHE A 206 -5.54 -1.83 -7.90
CA PHE A 206 -5.06 -3.20 -7.73
C PHE A 206 -5.50 -4.17 -8.82
N PHE A 207 -6.55 -3.85 -9.63
CA PHE A 207 -7.03 -4.71 -10.71
C PHE A 207 -7.01 -4.04 -12.08
N GLY A 208 -6.81 -2.73 -12.17
CA GLY A 208 -6.97 -1.92 -13.38
C GLY A 208 -6.02 -2.23 -14.55
N ASN A 209 -4.95 -2.98 -14.32
CA ASN A 209 -3.94 -3.27 -15.34
C ASN A 209 -4.00 -4.71 -15.91
N LYS A 210 -5.06 -5.47 -15.68
CA LYS A 210 -5.19 -6.84 -16.21
C LYS A 210 -5.61 -6.92 -17.69
N SER A 211 -5.75 -5.79 -18.40
CA SER A 211 -6.27 -5.78 -19.79
C SER A 211 -5.20 -5.80 -20.90
N CYS A 212 -3.94 -5.87 -20.61
CA CYS A 212 -2.91 -5.86 -21.67
C CYS A 212 -1.67 -6.66 -21.30
N PHE A 213 -1.68 -7.98 -21.39
CA PHE A 213 -0.49 -8.79 -21.68
C PHE A 213 -0.80 -10.28 -21.72
N PHE A 214 -1.72 -10.64 -22.62
CA PHE A 214 -1.68 -11.95 -23.25
C PHE A 214 -1.84 -11.72 -24.77
N ARG A 215 -0.72 -11.50 -25.42
CA ARG A 215 -0.51 -11.81 -26.83
C ARG A 215 0.79 -12.60 -26.97
#